data_163487d4cf5b78d222f7b2d4bb6c5760
#
_entry.id   163487d4cf5b78d222f7b2d4bb6c5760
#
_cell.length_a   1.000
_cell.length_b   1.000
_cell.length_c   1.000
_cell.angle_alpha   90.00
_cell.angle_beta   90.00
_cell.angle_gamma   90.00
#
_symmetry.space_group_name_H-M   'P 1'
#
loop_
_entity.id
_entity.type
_entity.pdbx_description
1 polymer ?
#
loop_
_entity_poly.entity_id
_entity_poly.type
_entity_poly.pdbx_seq_one_letter_code
_entity_poly.pdbx_strand_id
1 'polypeptide(L)'
;VLRTVSKIGMAGLRLGYAVAAPEWTAELDKLRQPYNLNALTQAAAPILLAERALLAEQAARIKAERSRVFAALGSLPGVVAFRTETNFVLVRVPDAPRWFDRLLDAGILVKNLHGWHPSLAHCLRITVGTPAENDALLAALTK
;
A
#
# COMPACT_ATOMS: atom_id res chain seq x y z
N VAL A 1 -15.79 -13.51 -0.11
CA VAL A 1 -14.97 -12.29 0.07
C VAL A 1 -13.62 -12.69 0.66
N LEU A 2 -12.53 -12.31 0.00
CA LEU A 2 -11.16 -12.49 0.52
C LEU A 2 -10.64 -11.15 1.04
N ARG A 3 -9.99 -11.16 2.21
CA ARG A 3 -9.40 -9.98 2.85
C ARG A 3 -8.04 -10.30 3.46
N THR A 4 -7.24 -9.28 3.63
CA THR A 4 -5.96 -9.36 4.36
C THR A 4 -5.89 -8.27 5.42
N VAL A 5 -5.26 -8.56 6.54
CA VAL A 5 -4.96 -7.55 7.57
C VAL A 5 -3.68 -6.76 7.25
N SER A 6 -2.95 -7.14 6.21
CA SER A 6 -1.68 -6.49 5.83
C SER A 6 -1.85 -5.01 5.48
N LYS A 7 -3.03 -4.59 5.00
CA LYS A 7 -3.26 -3.21 4.53
C LYS A 7 -3.86 -2.29 5.61
N ILE A 8 -4.06 -2.82 6.80
CA ILE A 8 -4.46 -2.05 7.99
C ILE A 8 -3.34 -1.98 9.04
N GLY A 9 -2.08 -2.04 8.59
CA GLY A 9 -0.91 -1.92 9.45
C GLY A 9 -0.32 -3.23 9.97
N MET A 10 -0.93 -4.38 9.64
CA MET A 10 -0.55 -5.69 10.21
C MET A 10 0.08 -6.64 9.18
N ALA A 11 0.90 -6.13 8.27
CA ALA A 11 1.53 -6.94 7.22
C ALA A 11 2.44 -8.06 7.77
N GLY A 12 3.09 -7.83 8.92
CA GLY A 12 3.97 -8.79 9.58
C GLY A 12 3.23 -10.02 10.12
N LEU A 13 1.93 -9.93 10.37
CA LEU A 13 1.14 -11.08 10.83
C LEU A 13 0.93 -12.16 9.74
N ARG A 14 1.16 -11.85 8.48
CA ARG A 14 0.93 -12.77 7.35
C ARG A 14 -0.46 -13.42 7.36
N LEU A 15 -1.47 -12.66 7.81
CA LEU A 15 -2.85 -13.12 8.03
C LEU A 15 -3.80 -12.57 6.97
N GLY A 16 -4.59 -13.46 6.42
CA GLY A 16 -5.77 -13.16 5.62
C GLY A 16 -6.96 -14.00 6.08
N TYR A 17 -8.12 -13.66 5.61
CA TYR A 17 -9.34 -14.41 5.90
C TYR A 17 -10.29 -14.43 4.70
N ALA A 18 -11.10 -15.49 4.65
CA ALA A 18 -12.18 -15.64 3.69
C ALA A 18 -13.52 -15.60 4.42
N VAL A 19 -14.50 -14.96 3.81
CA VAL A 19 -15.89 -14.98 4.22
C VAL A 19 -16.72 -15.50 3.04
N ALA A 20 -17.29 -16.68 3.18
CA ALA A 20 -18.10 -17.33 2.16
C ALA A 20 -19.14 -18.23 2.82
N ALA A 21 -20.03 -18.80 2.03
CA ALA A 21 -20.95 -19.82 2.52
C ALA A 21 -20.19 -21.07 3.02
N PRO A 22 -20.72 -21.81 4.01
CA PRO A 22 -20.02 -22.89 4.67
C PRO A 22 -19.47 -23.96 3.71
N GLU A 23 -20.19 -24.29 2.66
CA GLU A 23 -19.77 -25.26 1.65
C GLU A 23 -18.46 -24.83 0.94
N TRP A 24 -18.29 -23.53 0.65
CA TRP A 24 -17.07 -23.01 0.05
C TRP A 24 -15.89 -22.96 1.03
N THR A 25 -16.16 -22.58 2.27
CA THR A 25 -15.10 -22.54 3.28
C THR A 25 -14.61 -23.93 3.63
N ALA A 26 -15.50 -24.92 3.62
CA ALA A 26 -15.12 -26.34 3.84
C ALA A 26 -14.23 -26.87 2.72
N GLU A 27 -14.50 -26.54 1.45
CA GLU A 27 -13.64 -26.93 0.33
C GLU A 27 -12.26 -26.24 0.40
N LEU A 28 -12.22 -24.97 0.77
CA LEU A 28 -10.94 -24.23 0.95
C LEU A 28 -10.13 -24.81 2.12
N ASP A 29 -10.77 -25.25 3.20
CA ASP A 29 -10.10 -25.82 4.36
C ASP A 29 -9.41 -27.14 4.04
N LYS A 30 -9.91 -27.94 3.10
CA LYS A 30 -9.25 -29.17 2.61
C LYS A 30 -7.87 -28.90 1.98
N LEU A 31 -7.69 -27.69 1.39
CA LEU A 31 -6.45 -27.29 0.72
C LEU A 31 -5.50 -26.56 1.66
N ARG A 32 -5.96 -26.21 2.85
CA ARG A 32 -5.17 -25.45 3.82
C ARG A 32 -4.06 -26.34 4.39
N GLN A 33 -2.83 -25.88 4.26
CA GLN A 33 -1.68 -26.58 4.83
C GLN A 33 -1.74 -26.58 6.37
N PRO A 34 -1.40 -27.70 7.03
CA PRO A 34 -1.21 -27.72 8.47
C PRO A 34 -0.21 -26.63 8.89
N TYR A 35 -0.47 -25.99 10.02
CA TYR A 35 0.41 -24.95 10.60
C TYR A 35 0.65 -23.73 9.69
N ASN A 36 -0.24 -23.45 8.73
CA ASN A 36 -0.16 -22.30 7.83
C ASN A 36 -0.18 -20.95 8.55
N LEU A 37 -0.65 -20.90 9.80
CA LEU A 37 -0.58 -19.75 10.69
C LEU A 37 0.35 -20.08 11.86
N ASN A 38 1.40 -19.27 12.04
CA ASN A 38 2.32 -19.45 13.17
C ASN A 38 1.66 -19.06 14.50
N ALA A 39 2.16 -19.60 15.61
CA ALA A 39 1.59 -19.42 16.95
C ALA A 39 1.56 -17.93 17.39
N LEU A 40 2.59 -17.15 17.04
CA LEU A 40 2.64 -15.72 17.38
C LEU A 40 1.53 -14.95 16.68
N THR A 41 1.27 -15.22 15.39
CA THR A 41 0.15 -14.62 14.67
C THR A 41 -1.18 -14.99 15.30
N GLN A 42 -1.37 -16.25 15.70
CA GLN A 42 -2.62 -16.68 16.34
C GLN A 42 -2.84 -16.00 17.69
N ALA A 43 -1.79 -15.77 18.47
CA ALA A 43 -1.86 -15.08 19.75
C ALA A 43 -2.07 -13.55 19.59
N ALA A 44 -1.36 -12.93 18.66
CA ALA A 44 -1.36 -11.48 18.50
C ALA A 44 -2.59 -10.95 17.75
N ALA A 45 -3.11 -11.69 16.76
CA ALA A 45 -4.17 -11.20 15.89
C ALA A 45 -5.47 -10.83 16.65
N PRO A 46 -6.00 -11.63 17.59
CA PRO A 46 -7.19 -11.25 18.35
C PRO A 46 -7.01 -9.95 19.16
N ILE A 47 -5.83 -9.77 19.76
CA ILE A 47 -5.50 -8.59 20.58
C ILE A 47 -5.47 -7.35 19.67
N LEU A 48 -4.73 -7.40 18.59
CA LEU A 48 -4.60 -6.26 17.67
C LEU A 48 -5.91 -5.92 16.96
N LEU A 49 -6.70 -6.92 16.58
CA LEU A 49 -7.99 -6.70 15.92
C LEU A 49 -9.07 -6.16 16.88
N ALA A 50 -8.88 -6.29 18.20
CA ALA A 50 -9.75 -5.68 19.19
C ALA A 50 -9.58 -4.15 19.23
N GLU A 51 -8.41 -3.61 18.85
CA GLU A 51 -8.08 -2.18 18.85
C GLU A 51 -8.75 -1.42 17.68
N ARG A 52 -10.07 -1.55 17.56
CA ARG A 52 -10.84 -1.02 16.39
C ARG A 52 -10.72 0.49 16.24
N ALA A 53 -10.71 1.24 17.34
CA ALA A 53 -10.61 2.69 17.32
C ALA A 53 -9.26 3.14 16.75
N LEU A 54 -8.16 2.53 17.19
CA LEU A 54 -6.81 2.79 16.70
C LEU A 54 -6.68 2.47 15.21
N LEU A 55 -7.20 1.32 14.79
CA LEU A 55 -7.17 0.91 13.37
C LEU A 55 -7.98 1.86 12.47
N ALA A 56 -9.14 2.33 12.96
CA ALA A 56 -9.97 3.30 12.25
C ALA A 56 -9.26 4.66 12.13
N GLU A 57 -8.62 5.14 13.20
CA GLU A 57 -7.83 6.37 13.20
C GLU A 57 -6.67 6.29 12.20
N GLN A 58 -5.88 5.22 12.24
CA GLN A 58 -4.78 4.99 11.29
C GLN A 58 -5.27 4.99 9.83
N ALA A 59 -6.38 4.31 9.57
CA ALA A 59 -6.99 4.29 8.24
C ALA A 59 -7.45 5.68 7.78
N ALA A 60 -8.01 6.49 8.69
CA ALA A 60 -8.42 7.86 8.41
C ALA A 60 -7.21 8.75 8.06
N ARG A 61 -6.12 8.64 8.82
CA ARG A 61 -4.85 9.34 8.53
C ARG A 61 -4.30 8.98 7.15
N ILE A 62 -4.23 7.69 6.82
CA ILE A 62 -3.76 7.23 5.50
C ILE A 62 -4.64 7.78 4.38
N LYS A 63 -5.97 7.80 4.56
CA LYS A 63 -6.89 8.35 3.55
C LYS A 63 -6.68 9.85 3.34
N ALA A 64 -6.51 10.62 4.41
CA ALA A 64 -6.24 12.06 4.33
C ALA A 64 -4.93 12.35 3.61
N GLU A 65 -3.84 11.67 4.00
CA GLU A 65 -2.53 11.79 3.37
C GLU A 65 -2.54 11.32 1.92
N ARG A 66 -3.23 10.24 1.60
CA ARG A 66 -3.42 9.78 0.21
C ARG A 66 -4.03 10.88 -0.65
N SER A 67 -5.08 11.53 -0.17
CA SER A 67 -5.75 12.60 -0.91
C SER A 67 -4.82 13.80 -1.12
N ARG A 68 -4.05 14.17 -0.10
CA ARG A 68 -3.06 15.25 -0.15
C ARG A 68 -1.94 14.94 -1.16
N VAL A 69 -1.34 13.76 -1.05
CA VAL A 69 -0.25 13.31 -1.95
C VAL A 69 -0.75 13.18 -3.39
N PHE A 70 -1.94 12.62 -3.59
CA PHE A 70 -2.56 12.51 -4.91
C PHE A 70 -2.74 13.87 -5.57
N ALA A 71 -3.28 14.85 -4.86
CA ALA A 71 -3.49 16.21 -5.37
C ALA A 71 -2.15 16.89 -5.70
N ALA A 72 -1.17 16.80 -4.80
CA ALA A 72 0.14 17.40 -4.99
C ALA A 72 0.89 16.78 -6.18
N LEU A 73 0.89 15.46 -6.33
CA LEU A 73 1.50 14.78 -7.47
C LEU A 73 0.82 15.13 -8.79
N GLY A 74 -0.52 15.21 -8.79
CA GLY A 74 -1.28 15.58 -9.97
C GLY A 74 -1.11 17.05 -10.43
N SER A 75 -0.60 17.93 -9.56
CA SER A 75 -0.27 19.31 -9.91
C SER A 75 1.12 19.49 -10.54
N LEU A 76 1.97 18.45 -10.50
CA LEU A 76 3.31 18.53 -11.09
C LEU A 76 3.27 18.45 -12.62
N PRO A 77 4.07 19.26 -13.33
CA PRO A 77 4.09 19.28 -14.79
C PRO A 77 4.39 17.90 -15.40
N GLY A 78 3.55 17.48 -16.34
CA GLY A 78 3.73 16.21 -17.05
C GLY A 78 3.42 14.95 -16.24
N VAL A 79 2.92 15.07 -15.02
CA VAL A 79 2.53 13.96 -14.15
C VAL A 79 1.05 13.63 -14.30
N VAL A 80 0.75 12.35 -14.46
CA VAL A 80 -0.63 11.83 -14.40
C VAL A 80 -0.74 10.94 -13.16
N ALA A 81 -1.46 11.40 -12.15
CA ALA A 81 -1.78 10.62 -10.97
C ALA A 81 -3.08 9.82 -11.20
N PHE A 82 -3.04 8.51 -10.98
CA PHE A 82 -4.21 7.65 -11.14
C PHE A 82 -5.00 7.56 -9.83
N ARG A 83 -6.32 7.75 -9.93
CA ARG A 83 -7.21 7.64 -8.77
C ARG A 83 -7.06 6.27 -8.10
N THR A 84 -7.04 6.26 -6.78
CA THR A 84 -6.80 5.06 -5.98
C THR A 84 -7.60 5.04 -4.69
N GLU A 85 -7.99 3.86 -4.26
CA GLU A 85 -8.57 3.60 -2.93
C GLU A 85 -7.62 2.77 -2.04
N THR A 86 -6.38 2.58 -2.49
CA THR A 86 -5.36 1.82 -1.77
C THR A 86 -4.49 2.72 -0.88
N ASN A 87 -3.45 2.17 -0.29
CA ASN A 87 -2.43 2.90 0.48
C ASN A 87 -1.23 3.35 -0.38
N PHE A 88 -1.40 3.45 -1.67
CA PHE A 88 -0.39 3.96 -2.60
C PHE A 88 -1.05 4.77 -3.73
N VAL A 89 -0.26 5.59 -4.39
CA VAL A 89 -0.64 6.31 -5.62
C VAL A 89 0.20 5.77 -6.76
N LEU A 90 -0.43 5.38 -7.86
CA LEU A 90 0.24 5.12 -9.12
C LEU A 90 0.33 6.46 -9.86
N VAL A 91 1.52 6.79 -10.35
CA VAL A 91 1.76 7.97 -11.17
C VAL A 91 2.49 7.60 -12.44
N ARG A 92 2.13 8.26 -13.54
CA ARG A 92 2.95 8.28 -14.75
C ARG A 92 3.69 9.60 -14.79
N VAL A 93 5.00 9.55 -14.98
CA VAL A 93 5.91 10.69 -14.98
C VAL A 93 6.60 10.81 -16.33
N PRO A 94 7.17 11.97 -16.70
CA PRO A 94 7.85 12.12 -18.00
C PRO A 94 9.02 11.16 -18.21
N ASP A 95 9.78 10.87 -17.15
CA ASP A 95 10.96 10.01 -17.18
C ASP A 95 11.08 9.25 -15.85
N ALA A 96 10.53 8.03 -15.80
CA ALA A 96 10.51 7.24 -14.56
C ALA A 96 11.92 6.83 -14.07
N PRO A 97 12.90 6.43 -14.90
CA PRO A 97 14.27 6.21 -14.45
C PRO A 97 14.85 7.43 -13.73
N ARG A 98 14.83 8.59 -14.36
CA ARG A 98 15.37 9.83 -13.78
C ARG A 98 14.66 10.24 -12.48
N TRP A 99 13.33 10.09 -12.43
CA TRP A 99 12.56 10.39 -11.22
C TRP A 99 12.84 9.40 -10.09
N PHE A 100 13.00 8.13 -10.43
CA PHE A 100 13.39 7.09 -9.47
C PHE A 100 14.77 7.36 -8.86
N ASP A 101 15.78 7.65 -9.71
CA ASP A 101 17.13 7.94 -9.26
C ASP A 101 17.17 9.18 -8.36
N ARG A 102 16.47 10.26 -8.75
CA ARG A 102 16.34 11.47 -7.91
C ARG A 102 15.77 11.17 -6.52
N LEU A 103 14.73 10.35 -6.46
CA LEU A 103 14.13 9.96 -5.17
C LEU A 103 15.07 9.08 -4.36
N LEU A 104 15.78 8.17 -5.01
CA LEU A 104 16.77 7.31 -4.36
C LEU A 104 17.93 8.13 -3.78
N ASP A 105 18.45 9.11 -4.51
CA ASP A 105 19.49 10.04 -4.04
C ASP A 105 19.01 10.87 -2.83
N ALA A 106 17.71 11.14 -2.75
CA ALA A 106 17.10 11.79 -1.59
C ALA A 106 16.76 10.82 -0.43
N GLY A 107 17.18 9.55 -0.52
CA GLY A 107 16.91 8.52 0.48
C GLY A 107 15.47 7.99 0.46
N ILE A 108 14.73 8.22 -0.62
CA ILE A 108 13.31 7.83 -0.75
C ILE A 108 13.17 6.69 -1.75
N LEU A 109 12.77 5.51 -1.25
CA LEU A 109 12.57 4.33 -2.08
C LEU A 109 11.09 4.19 -2.49
N VAL A 110 10.84 4.28 -3.79
CA VAL A 110 9.54 4.01 -4.41
C VAL A 110 9.60 2.75 -5.29
N LYS A 111 8.48 2.26 -5.74
CA LYS A 111 8.47 1.13 -6.68
C LYS A 111 8.49 1.64 -8.12
N ASN A 112 9.58 1.39 -8.82
CA ASN A 112 9.66 1.61 -10.27
C ASN A 112 8.94 0.46 -10.98
N LEU A 113 7.94 0.79 -11.81
CA LEU A 113 7.16 -0.16 -12.62
C LEU A 113 7.46 -0.03 -14.11
N HIS A 114 8.32 0.94 -14.49
CA HIS A 114 8.78 1.07 -15.86
C HIS A 114 9.41 -0.22 -16.37
N GLY A 115 9.01 -0.69 -17.54
CA GLY A 115 9.53 -1.92 -18.12
C GLY A 115 8.86 -3.23 -17.68
N TRP A 116 7.95 -3.21 -16.69
CA TRP A 116 7.25 -4.42 -16.24
C TRP A 116 6.15 -4.85 -17.22
N HIS A 117 5.49 -3.88 -17.84
CA HIS A 117 4.45 -4.09 -18.84
C HIS A 117 4.32 -2.81 -19.68
N PRO A 118 3.95 -2.87 -20.98
CA PRO A 118 3.80 -1.68 -21.81
C PRO A 118 2.86 -0.62 -21.24
N SER A 119 1.75 -1.02 -20.62
CA SER A 119 0.80 -0.09 -19.97
C SER A 119 1.37 0.62 -18.73
N LEU A 120 2.48 0.14 -18.17
CA LEU A 120 3.17 0.72 -17.03
C LEU A 120 4.41 1.53 -17.43
N ALA A 121 4.56 1.82 -18.72
CA ALA A 121 5.63 2.69 -19.21
C ALA A 121 5.61 4.01 -18.45
N HIS A 122 6.78 4.41 -17.93
CA HIS A 122 6.97 5.61 -17.12
C HIS A 122 6.13 5.70 -15.84
N CYS A 123 5.72 4.56 -15.27
CA CYS A 123 4.95 4.53 -14.03
C CYS A 123 5.82 4.26 -12.80
N LEU A 124 5.56 5.02 -11.73
CA LEU A 124 6.05 4.78 -10.38
C LEU A 124 4.87 4.51 -9.46
N ARG A 125 5.05 3.62 -8.48
CA ARG A 125 4.09 3.39 -7.41
C ARG A 125 4.65 3.94 -6.11
N ILE A 126 3.98 4.94 -5.58
CA ILE A 126 4.37 5.69 -4.39
C ILE A 126 3.48 5.25 -3.24
N THR A 127 4.05 4.66 -2.21
CA THR A 127 3.32 4.30 -0.98
C THR A 127 3.07 5.57 -0.16
N VAL A 128 1.87 5.70 0.36
CA VAL A 128 1.50 6.79 1.27
C VAL A 128 2.13 6.50 2.63
N GLY A 129 3.03 7.36 3.06
CA GLY A 129 3.73 7.31 4.33
C GLY A 129 3.11 8.22 5.40
N THR A 130 3.87 8.52 6.43
CA THR A 130 3.57 9.56 7.41
C THR A 130 3.59 10.95 6.77
N PRO A 131 2.97 11.98 7.39
CA PRO A 131 3.06 13.35 6.87
C PRO A 131 4.49 13.81 6.56
N ALA A 132 5.44 13.55 7.46
CA ALA A 132 6.84 13.93 7.28
C ALA A 132 7.50 13.22 6.09
N GLU A 133 7.24 11.91 5.91
CA GLU A 133 7.75 11.15 4.76
C GLU A 133 7.14 11.64 3.44
N ASN A 134 5.85 11.95 3.45
CA ASN A 134 5.18 12.49 2.28
C ASN A 134 5.68 13.90 1.94
N ASP A 135 5.97 14.74 2.93
CA ASP A 135 6.56 16.08 2.73
C ASP A 135 7.97 15.97 2.13
N ALA A 136 8.79 15.05 2.64
CA ALA A 136 10.12 14.79 2.08
C ALA A 136 10.03 14.32 0.61
N LEU A 137 9.09 13.40 0.29
CA LEU A 137 8.82 12.96 -1.07
C LEU A 137 8.47 14.12 -2.00
N LEU A 138 7.51 14.95 -1.61
CA LEU A 138 7.05 16.07 -2.43
C LEU A 138 8.15 17.12 -2.61
N ALA A 139 8.92 17.42 -1.56
CA ALA A 139 10.07 18.32 -1.65
C ALA A 139 11.17 17.80 -2.59
N ALA A 140 11.41 16.49 -2.63
CA ALA A 140 12.38 15.88 -3.54
C ALA A 140 11.94 15.96 -5.02
N LEU A 141 10.63 16.01 -5.28
CA LEU A 141 10.08 16.06 -6.63
C LEU A 141 9.93 17.49 -7.20
N THR A 142 9.94 18.51 -6.35
CA THR A 142 9.78 19.93 -6.73
C THR A 142 11.10 20.67 -6.96
N LYS A 143 12.22 20.09 -6.59
CA LYS A 143 13.58 20.59 -6.87
C LYS A 143 14.03 20.23 -8.28
#